data_53f0de5ac9203a9b6a7ceb05ae89c7b0
#
_entry.id   53f0de5ac9203a9b6a7ceb05ae89c7b0
#
_cell.length_a   1.000
_cell.length_b   1.000
_cell.length_c   1.000
_cell.angle_alpha   90.00
_cell.angle_beta   90.00
_cell.angle_gamma   90.00
#
_symmetry.space_group_name_H-M   'P 1'
#
loop_
_entity.id
_entity.type
_entity.pdbx_description
1 polymer ?
#
loop_
_entity_poly.entity_id
_entity_poly.type
_entity_poly.pdbx_seq_one_letter_code
_entity_poly.pdbx_strand_id
1 'polypeptide(L)'
;NPYYPRFKSHQLNIEEKNDLLIVNYSKQGLVELKTSSQDQALEIVRRRIDEIGTNEPNILKRGNDRILVELPGLDDPMRIKSLLGKTANLTFRFVASNTEDSFGTEKLKYEDGSEESVVSKRIILSGDNLLDAQPRMNNETNETVVSFTLDRVGAKRFGKATSTGIGKQLAIVLDGK
;
A
#
# COMPACT_ATOMS: atom_id res chain seq x y z
N ASN A 1 1.49 19.98 -5.81
CA ASN A 1 2.14 19.74 -7.09
C ASN A 1 3.63 20.09 -6.97
N PRO A 2 4.52 19.11 -6.69
CA PRO A 2 5.96 19.36 -6.56
C PRO A 2 6.54 20.00 -7.82
N TYR A 3 7.48 20.92 -7.62
CA TYR A 3 8.23 21.57 -8.69
C TYR A 3 9.66 21.04 -8.71
N TYR A 4 10.14 20.67 -9.88
CA TYR A 4 11.50 20.18 -10.12
C TYR A 4 12.36 21.28 -10.76
N PRO A 5 13.16 22.04 -9.96
CA PRO A 5 13.90 23.19 -10.46
C PRO A 5 14.87 22.87 -11.61
N ARG A 6 15.52 21.69 -11.52
CA ARG A 6 16.46 21.21 -12.55
C ARG A 6 15.81 21.04 -13.93
N PHE A 7 14.53 20.67 -13.95
CA PHE A 7 13.78 20.39 -15.18
C PHE A 7 12.77 21.50 -15.52
N LYS A 8 12.69 22.53 -14.68
CA LYS A 8 11.73 23.64 -14.81
C LYS A 8 10.29 23.17 -15.07
N SER A 9 9.90 22.09 -14.42
CA SER A 9 8.58 21.47 -14.59
C SER A 9 7.96 21.07 -13.27
N HIS A 10 6.64 21.06 -13.23
CA HIS A 10 5.88 20.45 -12.13
C HIS A 10 5.68 18.96 -12.36
N GLN A 11 5.37 18.23 -11.30
CA GLN A 11 5.00 16.82 -11.38
C GLN A 11 3.76 16.59 -12.24
N LEU A 12 2.78 17.49 -12.12
CA LEU A 12 1.51 17.41 -12.83
C LEU A 12 1.35 18.61 -13.74
N ASN A 13 0.87 18.38 -14.96
CA ASN A 13 0.32 19.38 -15.84
C ASN A 13 -1.16 19.53 -15.53
N ILE A 14 -1.62 20.75 -15.34
CA ILE A 14 -3.02 21.07 -15.04
C ILE A 14 -3.49 22.00 -16.15
N GLU A 15 -4.51 21.57 -16.87
CA GLU A 15 -5.14 22.34 -17.95
C GLU A 15 -6.61 22.52 -17.62
N GLU A 16 -7.12 23.72 -17.85
CA GLU A 16 -8.53 24.03 -17.74
C GLU A 16 -9.15 24.06 -19.14
N LYS A 17 -10.18 23.26 -19.35
CA LYS A 17 -10.89 23.18 -20.62
C LYS A 17 -12.38 22.97 -20.39
N ASN A 18 -13.22 23.88 -20.87
CA ASN A 18 -14.69 23.79 -20.77
C ASN A 18 -15.16 23.51 -19.33
N ASP A 19 -14.74 24.31 -18.36
CA ASP A 19 -15.04 24.16 -16.93
C ASP A 19 -14.57 22.84 -16.30
N LEU A 20 -13.71 22.09 -17.00
CA LEU A 20 -13.10 20.86 -16.51
C LEU A 20 -11.60 21.08 -16.27
N LEU A 21 -11.13 20.60 -15.13
CA LEU A 21 -9.69 20.52 -14.83
C LEU A 21 -9.15 19.18 -15.30
N ILE A 22 -8.29 19.22 -16.31
CA ILE A 22 -7.57 18.04 -16.80
C ILE A 22 -6.21 17.99 -16.11
N VAL A 23 -5.97 16.92 -15.38
CA VAL A 23 -4.73 16.71 -14.62
C VAL A 23 -4.00 15.49 -15.16
N ASN A 24 -2.79 15.71 -15.68
CA ASN A 24 -1.93 14.67 -16.23
C ASN A 24 -0.54 14.74 -15.63
N TYR A 25 0.16 13.62 -15.54
CA TYR A 25 1.57 13.65 -15.19
C TYR A 25 2.39 14.33 -16.28
N SER A 26 3.32 15.19 -15.88
CA SER A 26 4.37 15.67 -16.78
C SER A 26 5.32 14.53 -17.16
N LYS A 27 6.13 14.70 -18.21
CA LYS A 27 7.18 13.73 -18.56
C LYS A 27 8.11 13.45 -17.37
N GLN A 28 8.51 14.49 -16.65
CA GLN A 28 9.36 14.37 -15.47
C GLN A 28 8.60 13.70 -14.32
N GLY A 29 7.33 14.04 -14.11
CA GLY A 29 6.48 13.41 -13.11
C GLY A 29 6.32 11.92 -13.32
N LEU A 30 6.21 11.46 -14.57
CA LEU A 30 6.18 10.04 -14.90
C LEU A 30 7.52 9.32 -14.62
N VAL A 31 8.65 9.99 -14.91
CA VAL A 31 9.98 9.43 -14.61
C VAL A 31 10.15 9.26 -13.10
N GLU A 32 9.81 10.28 -12.32
CA GLU A 32 9.87 10.24 -10.85
C GLU A 32 8.95 9.16 -10.28
N LEU A 33 7.72 9.06 -10.79
CA LEU A 33 6.77 8.04 -10.36
C LEU A 33 7.31 6.63 -10.62
N LYS A 34 7.84 6.38 -11.82
CA LYS A 34 8.44 5.08 -12.17
C LYS A 34 9.64 4.74 -11.30
N THR A 35 10.54 5.71 -11.10
CA THR A 35 11.73 5.52 -10.26
C THR A 35 11.34 5.22 -8.82
N SER A 36 10.44 6.01 -8.25
CA SER A 36 9.94 5.79 -6.88
C SER A 36 9.24 4.45 -6.73
N SER A 37 8.39 4.07 -7.70
CA SER A 37 7.70 2.77 -7.68
C SER A 37 8.68 1.61 -7.78
N GLN A 38 9.74 1.74 -8.59
CA GLN A 38 10.78 0.72 -8.72
C GLN A 38 11.61 0.60 -7.44
N ASP A 39 11.91 1.72 -6.75
CA ASP A 39 12.59 1.72 -5.46
C ASP A 39 11.76 0.99 -4.40
N GLN A 40 10.47 1.31 -4.31
CA GLN A 40 9.55 0.65 -3.38
C GLN A 40 9.43 -0.86 -3.69
N ALA A 41 9.27 -1.22 -4.96
CA ALA A 41 9.21 -2.62 -5.38
C ALA A 41 10.49 -3.38 -5.03
N LEU A 42 11.66 -2.77 -5.20
CA LEU A 42 12.95 -3.37 -4.84
C LEU A 42 13.05 -3.66 -3.35
N GLU A 43 12.61 -2.74 -2.49
CA GLU A 43 12.58 -2.92 -1.04
C GLU A 43 11.58 -4.02 -0.61
N ILE A 44 10.42 -4.09 -1.26
CA ILE A 44 9.44 -5.15 -1.00
C ILE A 44 10.02 -6.52 -1.41
N VAL A 45 10.63 -6.61 -2.57
CA VAL A 45 11.26 -7.85 -3.07
C VAL A 45 12.37 -8.29 -2.12
N ARG A 46 13.23 -7.35 -1.68
CA ARG A 46 14.31 -7.65 -0.73
C ARG A 46 13.77 -8.24 0.56
N ARG A 47 12.79 -7.60 1.20
CA ARG A 47 12.17 -8.10 2.45
C ARG A 47 11.59 -9.51 2.28
N ARG A 48 10.88 -9.78 1.20
CA ARG A 48 10.28 -11.10 0.93
C ARG A 48 11.33 -12.19 0.70
N ILE A 49 12.46 -11.84 0.11
CA ILE A 49 13.57 -12.77 -0.10
C ILE A 49 14.32 -13.04 1.21
N ASP A 50 14.51 -12.01 2.04
CA ASP A 50 15.11 -12.15 3.36
C ASP A 50 14.27 -13.06 4.27
N GLU A 51 12.93 -12.98 4.20
CA GLU A 51 12.00 -13.88 4.91
C GLU A 51 12.14 -15.36 4.49
N ILE A 52 12.58 -15.62 3.25
CA ILE A 52 12.83 -16.98 2.76
C ILE A 52 14.14 -17.55 3.32
N GLY A 53 15.03 -16.70 3.84
CA GLY A 53 16.29 -17.10 4.43
C GLY A 53 17.34 -17.52 3.39
N THR A 54 17.34 -16.89 2.22
CA THR A 54 18.33 -17.16 1.16
C THR A 54 19.69 -16.54 1.49
N ASN A 55 20.76 -17.29 1.23
CA ASN A 55 22.12 -16.79 1.39
C ASN A 55 22.47 -15.84 0.23
N GLU A 56 22.88 -14.61 0.56
CA GLU A 56 23.45 -13.61 -0.36
C GLU A 56 22.64 -13.36 -1.64
N PRO A 57 21.37 -12.94 -1.57
CA PRO A 57 20.58 -12.63 -2.74
C PRO A 57 21.15 -11.40 -3.47
N ASN A 58 21.26 -11.47 -4.79
CA ASN A 58 21.62 -10.33 -5.61
C ASN A 58 20.36 -9.70 -6.21
N ILE A 59 19.99 -8.50 -5.77
CA ILE A 59 18.76 -7.82 -6.16
C ILE A 59 19.11 -6.44 -6.72
N LEU A 60 18.93 -6.27 -8.03
CA LEU A 60 19.35 -5.07 -8.76
C LEU A 60 18.23 -4.50 -9.62
N LYS A 61 18.19 -3.18 -9.73
CA LYS A 61 17.37 -2.52 -10.76
C LYS A 61 17.94 -2.79 -12.15
N ARG A 62 17.09 -3.11 -13.11
CA ARG A 62 17.48 -3.27 -14.52
C ARG A 62 16.57 -2.46 -15.42
N GLY A 63 17.10 -1.36 -15.96
CA GLY A 63 16.30 -0.37 -16.67
C GLY A 63 15.35 0.36 -15.72
N ASN A 64 14.25 0.88 -16.24
CA ASN A 64 13.30 1.71 -15.50
C ASN A 64 12.04 0.94 -15.06
N ASP A 65 11.96 -0.37 -15.38
CA ASP A 65 10.74 -1.17 -15.28
C ASP A 65 10.97 -2.60 -14.80
N ARG A 66 12.22 -2.99 -14.53
CA ARG A 66 12.57 -4.36 -14.15
C ARG A 66 13.45 -4.41 -12.92
N ILE A 67 13.30 -5.50 -12.16
CA ILE A 67 14.16 -5.88 -11.05
C ILE A 67 14.75 -7.25 -11.40
N LEU A 68 16.06 -7.36 -11.37
CA LEU A 68 16.78 -8.62 -11.49
C LEU A 68 16.94 -9.20 -10.09
N VAL A 69 16.56 -10.46 -9.94
CA VAL A 69 16.69 -11.22 -8.70
C VAL A 69 17.46 -12.50 -9.03
N GLU A 70 18.59 -12.66 -8.38
CA GLU A 70 19.45 -13.84 -8.49
C GLU A 70 19.56 -14.48 -7.09
N LEU A 71 19.18 -15.74 -7.00
CA LEU A 71 19.11 -16.46 -5.72
C LEU A 71 19.97 -17.74 -5.83
N PRO A 72 21.23 -17.67 -5.40
CA PRO A 72 22.12 -18.83 -5.45
C PRO A 72 21.58 -19.97 -4.56
N GLY A 73 21.65 -21.19 -5.07
CA GLY A 73 21.28 -22.39 -4.31
C GLY A 73 19.78 -22.67 -4.15
N LEU A 74 18.93 -21.97 -4.93
CA LEU A 74 17.49 -22.25 -4.98
C LEU A 74 17.12 -22.94 -6.28
N ASP A 75 16.62 -24.15 -6.19
CA ASP A 75 16.29 -25.01 -7.34
C ASP A 75 14.84 -24.87 -7.82
N ASP A 76 13.98 -24.13 -7.08
CA ASP A 76 12.55 -23.96 -7.41
C ASP A 76 12.19 -22.50 -7.72
N PRO A 77 12.36 -22.05 -8.98
CA PRO A 77 11.99 -20.69 -9.40
C PRO A 77 10.47 -20.43 -9.30
N MET A 78 9.63 -21.46 -9.41
CA MET A 78 8.17 -21.27 -9.38
C MET A 78 7.67 -20.94 -7.98
N ARG A 79 8.26 -21.54 -6.96
CA ARG A 79 7.98 -21.20 -5.56
C ARG A 79 8.32 -19.75 -5.26
N ILE A 80 9.49 -19.30 -5.70
CA ILE A 80 9.92 -17.90 -5.53
C ILE A 80 9.00 -16.94 -6.28
N LYS A 81 8.65 -17.25 -7.52
CA LYS A 81 7.72 -16.45 -8.32
C LYS A 81 6.35 -16.34 -7.65
N SER A 82 5.84 -17.42 -7.05
CA SER A 82 4.58 -17.41 -6.33
C SER A 82 4.62 -16.55 -5.07
N LEU A 83 5.75 -16.56 -4.34
CA LEU A 83 5.94 -15.75 -3.13
C LEU A 83 6.11 -14.26 -3.47
N LEU A 84 6.86 -13.94 -4.49
CA LEU A 84 7.04 -12.56 -4.95
C LEU A 84 5.78 -12.00 -5.62
N GLY A 85 5.00 -12.84 -6.29
CA GLY A 85 3.78 -12.44 -7.01
C GLY A 85 2.55 -12.23 -6.14
N LYS A 86 2.58 -12.60 -4.86
CA LYS A 86 1.49 -12.32 -3.92
C LYS A 86 1.50 -10.83 -3.56
N THR A 87 0.75 -10.05 -4.30
CA THR A 87 0.48 -8.65 -3.96
C THR A 87 -0.81 -8.60 -3.16
N ALA A 88 -0.71 -8.48 -1.85
CA ALA A 88 -1.86 -8.24 -1.01
C ALA A 88 -2.14 -6.72 -0.98
N ASN A 89 -3.32 -6.32 -1.43
CA ASN A 89 -3.76 -4.94 -1.35
C ASN A 89 -4.43 -4.69 0.00
N LEU A 90 -3.62 -4.24 0.96
CA LEU A 90 -4.10 -3.91 2.30
C LEU A 90 -4.48 -2.45 2.37
N THR A 91 -5.70 -2.18 2.82
CA THR A 91 -6.17 -0.82 3.07
C THR A 91 -6.94 -0.73 4.39
N PHE A 92 -6.81 0.41 5.07
CA PHE A 92 -7.58 0.76 6.27
C PHE A 92 -8.61 1.80 5.88
N ARG A 93 -9.88 1.55 6.22
CA ARG A 93 -11.00 2.40 5.85
C ARG A 93 -12.01 2.49 6.99
N PHE A 94 -12.74 3.58 7.10
CA PHE A 94 -13.86 3.62 8.04
C PHE A 94 -15.03 2.79 7.51
N VAL A 95 -15.68 2.09 8.43
CA VAL A 95 -17.01 1.52 8.16
C VAL A 95 -18.00 2.67 8.06
N ALA A 96 -18.78 2.68 7.00
CA ALA A 96 -19.79 3.70 6.75
C ALA A 96 -21.10 3.33 7.49
N SER A 97 -21.78 4.32 8.03
CA SER A 97 -23.15 4.13 8.50
C SER A 97 -24.09 3.95 7.28
N ASN A 98 -25.16 3.16 7.43
CA ASN A 98 -26.12 2.90 6.36
C ASN A 98 -26.83 4.16 5.81
N THR A 99 -26.59 5.33 6.42
CA THR A 99 -27.14 6.63 6.04
C THR A 99 -26.19 7.47 5.17
N GLU A 100 -24.95 7.01 4.95
CA GLU A 100 -23.99 7.76 4.11
C GLU A 100 -24.28 7.52 2.63
N ASP A 101 -24.05 8.57 1.81
CA ASP A 101 -24.27 8.54 0.38
C ASP A 101 -23.55 7.35 -0.29
N SER A 102 -24.29 6.58 -1.07
CA SER A 102 -23.78 5.41 -1.81
C SER A 102 -22.62 5.74 -2.77
N PHE A 103 -22.42 7.01 -3.11
CA PHE A 103 -21.37 7.44 -4.01
C PHE A 103 -19.96 7.39 -3.36
N GLY A 104 -19.87 7.65 -2.05
CA GLY A 104 -18.62 7.66 -1.29
C GLY A 104 -18.28 6.33 -0.61
N THR A 105 -19.10 5.31 -0.81
CA THR A 105 -19.01 4.02 -0.10
C THR A 105 -18.98 2.85 -1.08
N GLU A 106 -18.56 1.69 -0.62
CA GLU A 106 -18.62 0.42 -1.32
C GLU A 106 -18.96 -0.72 -0.36
N LYS A 107 -19.61 -1.76 -0.87
CA LYS A 107 -19.96 -2.97 -0.12
C LYS A 107 -18.86 -4.00 -0.31
N LEU A 108 -18.34 -4.52 0.79
CA LEU A 108 -17.33 -5.57 0.81
C LEU A 108 -17.85 -6.75 1.65
N LYS A 109 -17.48 -7.96 1.28
CA LYS A 109 -17.78 -9.16 2.04
C LYS A 109 -16.69 -9.43 3.05
N TYR A 110 -17.07 -9.92 4.23
CA TYR A 110 -16.10 -10.48 5.17
C TYR A 110 -15.38 -11.69 4.56
N GLU A 111 -14.19 -11.98 5.05
CA GLU A 111 -13.36 -13.07 4.52
C GLU A 111 -14.06 -14.44 4.60
N ASP A 112 -14.83 -14.66 5.66
CA ASP A 112 -15.65 -15.87 5.86
C ASP A 112 -16.91 -15.92 5.01
N GLY A 113 -17.23 -14.82 4.28
CA GLY A 113 -18.41 -14.69 3.43
C GLY A 113 -19.74 -14.58 4.18
N SER A 114 -19.72 -14.45 5.52
CA SER A 114 -20.92 -14.47 6.36
C SER A 114 -21.80 -13.23 6.19
N GLU A 115 -21.17 -12.05 6.08
CA GLU A 115 -21.84 -10.77 6.07
C GLU A 115 -21.21 -9.81 5.06
N GLU A 116 -21.91 -8.72 4.75
CA GLU A 116 -21.39 -7.60 3.98
C GLU A 116 -21.28 -6.37 4.89
N SER A 117 -20.17 -5.65 4.74
CA SER A 117 -19.97 -4.36 5.39
C SER A 117 -19.88 -3.25 4.37
N VAL A 118 -20.44 -2.09 4.70
CA VAL A 118 -20.31 -0.89 3.88
C VAL A 118 -19.11 -0.10 4.40
N VAL A 119 -18.13 0.13 3.53
CA VAL A 119 -16.91 0.87 3.88
C VAL A 119 -16.76 2.13 3.03
N SER A 120 -16.11 3.13 3.58
CA SER A 120 -15.77 4.33 2.81
C SER A 120 -14.78 3.99 1.70
N LYS A 121 -14.99 4.53 0.50
CA LYS A 121 -14.00 4.46 -0.59
C LYS A 121 -12.72 5.22 -0.26
N ARG A 122 -12.77 6.13 0.70
CA ARG A 122 -11.61 6.90 1.15
C ARG A 122 -10.67 6.02 1.96
N ILE A 123 -9.50 5.77 1.42
CA ILE A 123 -8.42 5.03 2.08
C ILE A 123 -7.75 5.95 3.10
N ILE A 124 -7.68 5.51 4.34
CA ILE A 124 -6.94 6.17 5.44
C ILE A 124 -5.46 5.84 5.33
N LEU A 125 -5.17 4.55 5.14
CA LEU A 125 -3.84 3.97 5.14
C LEU A 125 -3.81 2.81 4.15
N SER A 126 -2.71 2.66 3.42
CA SER A 126 -2.44 1.50 2.56
C SER A 126 -1.27 0.68 3.09
N GLY A 127 -1.14 -0.54 2.61
CA GLY A 127 -0.03 -1.43 2.95
C GLY A 127 1.36 -0.83 2.68
N ASP A 128 1.47 0.12 1.73
CA ASP A 128 2.73 0.82 1.43
C ASP A 128 3.27 1.64 2.61
N ASN A 129 2.39 2.00 3.55
CA ASN A 129 2.77 2.72 4.76
C ASN A 129 3.19 1.80 5.92
N LEU A 130 3.10 0.49 5.75
CA LEU A 130 3.54 -0.49 6.74
C LEU A 130 5.04 -0.75 6.58
N LEU A 131 5.78 -0.56 7.67
CA LEU A 131 7.20 -0.91 7.76
C LEU A 131 7.38 -2.34 8.28
N ASP A 132 6.52 -2.75 9.21
CA ASP A 132 6.58 -4.07 9.87
C ASP A 132 5.21 -4.45 10.42
N ALA A 133 4.91 -5.75 10.46
CA ALA A 133 3.71 -6.31 11.09
C ALA A 133 4.03 -7.68 11.68
N GLN A 134 3.82 -7.84 12.99
CA GLN A 134 4.14 -9.05 13.72
C GLN A 134 3.00 -9.49 14.63
N PRO A 135 2.71 -10.79 14.73
CA PRO A 135 1.80 -11.30 15.75
C PRO A 135 2.44 -11.16 17.13
N ARG A 136 1.68 -10.67 18.09
CA ARG A 136 2.07 -10.58 19.49
C ARG A 136 0.94 -11.12 20.37
N MET A 137 1.31 -11.75 21.48
CA MET A 137 0.33 -12.12 22.49
C MET A 137 0.11 -10.92 23.43
N ASN A 138 -1.13 -10.54 23.60
CA ASN A 138 -1.50 -9.56 24.61
C ASN A 138 -1.55 -10.29 25.96
N ASN A 139 -0.67 -9.93 26.88
CA ASN A 139 -0.54 -10.58 28.19
C ASN A 139 -1.73 -10.31 29.13
N GLU A 140 -2.56 -9.30 28.84
CA GLU A 140 -3.71 -8.95 29.67
C GLU A 140 -4.97 -9.71 29.26
N THR A 141 -5.18 -9.87 27.93
CA THR A 141 -6.37 -10.56 27.38
C THR A 141 -6.11 -11.99 26.94
N ASN A 142 -4.85 -12.41 26.90
CA ASN A 142 -4.40 -13.71 26.36
C ASN A 142 -4.77 -13.93 24.88
N GLU A 143 -4.99 -12.86 24.13
CA GLU A 143 -5.34 -12.89 22.73
C GLU A 143 -4.14 -12.58 21.83
N THR A 144 -4.12 -13.21 20.67
CA THR A 144 -3.13 -12.89 19.65
C THR A 144 -3.55 -11.60 18.94
N VAL A 145 -2.73 -10.57 19.02
CA VAL A 145 -2.92 -9.29 18.31
C VAL A 145 -1.83 -9.11 17.27
N VAL A 146 -2.11 -8.33 16.24
CA VAL A 146 -1.12 -7.93 15.25
C VAL A 146 -0.60 -6.55 15.61
N SER A 147 0.68 -6.47 15.97
CA SER A 147 1.40 -5.21 16.16
C SER A 147 2.01 -4.78 14.83
N PHE A 148 1.75 -3.56 14.40
CA PHE A 148 2.32 -3.04 13.15
C PHE A 148 2.99 -1.68 13.36
N THR A 149 4.02 -1.44 12.57
CA THR A 149 4.77 -0.19 12.56
C THR A 149 4.54 0.53 11.24
N LEU A 150 4.28 1.83 11.32
CA LEU A 150 4.00 2.68 10.17
C LEU A 150 5.20 3.58 9.85
N ASP A 151 5.31 3.92 8.57
CA ASP A 151 6.19 5.00 8.16
C ASP A 151 5.70 6.36 8.72
N ARG A 152 6.50 7.39 8.58
CA ARG A 152 6.18 8.74 9.11
C ARG A 152 4.88 9.31 8.52
N VAL A 153 4.60 9.06 7.25
CA VAL A 153 3.41 9.58 6.56
C VAL A 153 2.17 8.82 7.02
N GLY A 154 2.25 7.49 7.07
CA GLY A 154 1.21 6.62 7.58
C GLY A 154 0.87 6.90 9.03
N ALA A 155 1.87 7.03 9.91
CA ALA A 155 1.67 7.37 11.31
C ALA A 155 0.90 8.69 11.50
N LYS A 156 1.26 9.73 10.71
CA LYS A 156 0.53 11.02 10.76
C LYS A 156 -0.90 10.90 10.26
N ARG A 157 -1.12 10.17 9.15
CA ARG A 157 -2.47 9.95 8.59
C ARG A 157 -3.35 9.14 9.54
N PHE A 158 -2.80 8.06 10.06
CA PHE A 158 -3.48 7.16 10.98
C PHE A 158 -3.83 7.87 12.30
N GLY A 159 -2.88 8.59 12.90
CA GLY A 159 -3.10 9.38 14.11
C GLY A 159 -4.19 10.44 13.92
N LYS A 160 -4.20 11.15 12.78
CA LYS A 160 -5.27 12.10 12.46
C LYS A 160 -6.63 11.40 12.30
N ALA A 161 -6.67 10.29 11.59
CA ALA A 161 -7.92 9.55 11.36
C ALA A 161 -8.49 9.01 12.68
N THR A 162 -7.66 8.37 13.51
CA THR A 162 -8.10 7.80 14.79
C THR A 162 -8.53 8.86 15.79
N SER A 163 -7.83 10.01 15.85
CA SER A 163 -8.22 11.11 16.74
C SER A 163 -9.56 11.75 16.36
N THR A 164 -9.86 11.84 15.07
CA THR A 164 -11.15 12.40 14.57
C THR A 164 -12.25 11.36 14.42
N GLY A 165 -11.88 10.09 14.45
CA GLY A 165 -12.79 8.94 14.27
C GLY A 165 -13.09 8.16 15.54
N ILE A 166 -12.93 8.77 16.71
CA ILE A 166 -13.27 8.12 17.99
C ILE A 166 -14.73 7.64 17.96
N GLY A 167 -14.94 6.36 18.30
CA GLY A 167 -16.27 5.72 18.24
C GLY A 167 -16.70 5.22 16.88
N LYS A 168 -15.91 5.47 15.81
CA LYS A 168 -16.14 4.88 14.47
C LYS A 168 -15.43 3.54 14.33
N GLN A 169 -16.07 2.62 13.63
CA GLN A 169 -15.46 1.34 13.30
C GLN A 169 -14.46 1.51 12.15
N LEU A 170 -13.33 0.82 12.28
CA LEU A 170 -12.28 0.77 11.28
C LEU A 170 -12.23 -0.64 10.65
N ALA A 171 -12.34 -0.70 9.34
CA ALA A 171 -12.18 -1.94 8.58
C ALA A 171 -10.75 -2.07 8.07
N ILE A 172 -10.20 -3.27 8.18
CA ILE A 172 -8.97 -3.69 7.53
C ILE A 172 -9.39 -4.50 6.32
N VAL A 173 -9.13 -3.98 5.14
CA VAL A 173 -9.54 -4.59 3.87
C VAL A 173 -8.32 -5.17 3.19
N LEU A 174 -8.36 -6.48 2.92
CA LEU A 174 -7.32 -7.22 2.24
C LEU A 174 -7.88 -7.79 0.93
N ASP A 175 -7.32 -7.39 -0.21
CA ASP A 175 -7.74 -7.84 -1.55
C ASP A 175 -9.25 -7.68 -1.84
N GLY A 176 -9.84 -6.62 -1.29
CA GLY A 176 -11.25 -6.29 -1.49
C GLY A 176 -12.24 -7.05 -0.60
N LYS A 177 -11.73 -7.68 0.47
CA LYS A 177 -12.54 -8.34 1.51
C LYS A 177 -12.24 -7.75 2.87
#